data_d61dd5ab977ab00b8d462b816a58e1dc
#
_entry.id   d61dd5ab977ab00b8d462b816a58e1dc
#
_cell.length_a   1.000
_cell.length_b   1.000
_cell.length_c   1.000
_cell.angle_alpha   90.00
_cell.angle_beta   90.00
_cell.angle_gamma   90.00
#
_symmetry.space_group_name_H-M   'P 1'
#
loop_
_entity.id
_entity.type
_entity.pdbx_description
1 polymer ?
#
loop_
_entity_poly.entity_id
_entity_poly.type
_entity_poly.pdbx_seq_one_letter_code
_entity_poly.pdbx_strand_id
1 'polypeptide(L)'
;MSGAEAAETRFSAFRRRISIVVIFAALACVGFVLSIMKGSVEIPAAEIGQALTEGAEGIHAQILMNIRLPRTIVAALVGVHLSLSGAILQAIMKNPLADPHIIGISSGAGLAGIFVMLVFPGHEAFVTPAAFLGAMAAAVAIYLLAWKNGIRPIRIILAGVAVSAFLGAGISALMIFYSDRVHGALMWMVGGLSARSWPQVDMIFPYTIVGLVLALAFSRKLNILLLGDEIARSLGLRVEVTRLLLTAIAALLAASAVAVVGLLGFVGLIVPHAARLLVGSDYRFLLPASALLGAAVVTLSDTFARTAFAPVELPVGILMAVLGAPFFLFLLRREL
;
A
#
# COMPACT_ATOMS: atom_id res chain seq x y z
N MET A 1 22.14 11.97 -34.66
CA MET A 1 20.99 11.06 -34.75
C MET A 1 19.99 11.64 -35.72
N SER A 2 19.62 10.90 -36.76
CA SER A 2 18.55 11.33 -37.68
C SER A 2 17.19 11.34 -36.95
N GLY A 3 16.26 12.18 -37.40
CA GLY A 3 14.92 12.23 -36.82
C GLY A 3 14.20 10.87 -36.83
N ALA A 4 14.51 10.00 -37.78
CA ALA A 4 14.00 8.63 -37.88
C ALA A 4 14.54 7.73 -36.76
N GLU A 5 15.84 7.74 -36.47
CA GLU A 5 16.46 6.98 -35.37
C GLU A 5 15.92 7.40 -33.99
N ALA A 6 15.65 8.70 -33.79
CA ALA A 6 15.05 9.21 -32.57
C ALA A 6 13.58 8.77 -32.41
N ALA A 7 12.84 8.65 -33.50
CA ALA A 7 11.46 8.17 -33.49
C ALA A 7 11.41 6.64 -33.21
N GLU A 8 12.31 5.89 -33.79
CA GLU A 8 12.39 4.42 -33.62
C GLU A 8 12.80 4.03 -32.18
N THR A 9 13.75 4.76 -31.59
CA THR A 9 14.14 4.58 -30.19
C THR A 9 13.02 4.95 -29.20
N ARG A 10 12.22 5.98 -29.47
CA ARG A 10 11.04 6.33 -28.67
C ARG A 10 9.95 5.28 -28.77
N PHE A 11 9.69 4.75 -29.96
CA PHE A 11 8.67 3.74 -30.19
C PHE A 11 9.05 2.41 -29.51
N SER A 12 10.31 1.98 -29.59
CA SER A 12 10.80 0.79 -28.92
C SER A 12 10.73 0.89 -27.39
N ALA A 13 11.08 2.07 -26.83
CA ALA A 13 10.95 2.33 -25.40
C ALA A 13 9.49 2.33 -24.93
N PHE A 14 8.57 2.89 -25.72
CA PHE A 14 7.12 2.85 -25.43
C PHE A 14 6.58 1.42 -25.43
N ARG A 15 6.89 0.62 -26.47
CA ARG A 15 6.48 -0.79 -26.54
C ARG A 15 7.00 -1.58 -25.35
N ARG A 16 8.29 -1.42 -24.96
CA ARG A 16 8.88 -2.09 -23.80
C ARG A 16 8.11 -1.75 -22.51
N ARG A 17 7.76 -0.47 -22.28
CA ARG A 17 6.99 -0.05 -21.09
C ARG A 17 5.62 -0.69 -21.05
N ILE A 18 4.90 -0.71 -22.16
CA ILE A 18 3.59 -1.38 -22.24
C ILE A 18 3.73 -2.88 -21.99
N SER A 19 4.72 -3.55 -22.60
CA SER A 19 4.95 -4.98 -22.37
C SER A 19 5.18 -5.29 -20.90
N ILE A 20 5.94 -4.45 -20.16
CA ILE A 20 6.17 -4.64 -18.73
C ILE A 20 4.87 -4.46 -17.93
N VAL A 21 4.05 -3.45 -18.26
CA VAL A 21 2.74 -3.26 -17.62
C VAL A 21 1.83 -4.47 -17.84
N VAL A 22 1.82 -5.03 -19.06
CA VAL A 22 1.06 -6.25 -19.37
C VAL A 22 1.61 -7.46 -18.60
N ILE A 23 2.93 -7.60 -18.48
CA ILE A 23 3.54 -8.65 -17.65
C ILE A 23 3.12 -8.52 -16.19
N PHE A 24 3.10 -7.29 -15.64
CA PHE A 24 2.64 -7.07 -14.27
C PHE A 24 1.14 -7.34 -14.10
N ALA A 25 0.32 -7.04 -15.10
CA ALA A 25 -1.10 -7.42 -15.11
C ALA A 25 -1.26 -8.95 -15.11
N ALA A 26 -0.51 -9.65 -15.95
CA ALA A 26 -0.51 -11.11 -15.97
C ALA A 26 -0.05 -11.69 -14.62
N LEU A 27 1.01 -11.12 -14.02
CA LEU A 27 1.50 -11.53 -12.70
C LEU A 27 0.46 -11.29 -11.59
N ALA A 28 -0.27 -10.17 -11.64
CA ALA A 28 -1.38 -9.90 -10.72
C ALA A 28 -2.51 -10.91 -10.89
N CYS A 29 -2.89 -11.24 -12.12
CA CYS A 29 -3.89 -12.27 -12.41
C CYS A 29 -3.44 -13.65 -11.91
N VAL A 30 -2.20 -14.03 -12.15
CA VAL A 30 -1.62 -15.29 -11.64
C VAL A 30 -1.62 -15.31 -10.11
N GLY A 31 -1.17 -14.22 -9.46
CA GLY A 31 -1.20 -14.09 -8.01
C GLY A 31 -2.62 -14.21 -7.44
N PHE A 32 -3.59 -13.60 -8.10
CA PHE A 32 -5.01 -13.65 -7.72
C PHE A 32 -5.55 -15.09 -7.83
N VAL A 33 -5.33 -15.76 -8.94
CA VAL A 33 -5.75 -17.15 -9.17
C VAL A 33 -5.09 -18.10 -8.18
N LEU A 34 -3.77 -17.98 -7.97
CA LEU A 34 -3.04 -18.81 -7.00
C LEU A 34 -3.56 -18.57 -5.57
N SER A 35 -3.88 -17.34 -5.23
CA SER A 35 -4.43 -17.00 -3.91
C SER A 35 -5.80 -17.62 -3.68
N ILE A 36 -6.63 -17.76 -4.69
CA ILE A 36 -7.91 -18.46 -4.60
C ILE A 36 -7.71 -19.98 -4.52
N MET A 37 -6.82 -20.53 -5.34
CA MET A 37 -6.58 -21.98 -5.41
C MET A 37 -5.90 -22.55 -4.15
N LYS A 38 -4.90 -21.84 -3.63
CA LYS A 38 -4.07 -22.31 -2.49
C LYS A 38 -4.59 -21.78 -1.16
N GLY A 39 -4.53 -22.58 -0.12
CA GLY A 39 -4.91 -22.24 1.25
C GLY A 39 -4.71 -23.42 2.19
N SER A 40 -5.02 -23.24 3.48
CA SER A 40 -4.90 -24.30 4.51
C SER A 40 -5.80 -25.51 4.25
N VAL A 41 -6.91 -25.33 3.51
CA VAL A 41 -7.80 -26.40 3.06
C VAL A 41 -7.58 -26.62 1.57
N GLU A 42 -7.38 -27.86 1.14
CA GLU A 42 -7.27 -28.19 -0.28
C GLU A 42 -8.67 -28.24 -0.90
N ILE A 43 -8.88 -27.43 -1.93
CA ILE A 43 -10.14 -27.39 -2.71
C ILE A 43 -9.79 -27.85 -4.13
N PRO A 44 -10.42 -28.90 -4.66
CA PRO A 44 -10.20 -29.36 -6.01
C PRO A 44 -10.52 -28.26 -7.05
N ALA A 45 -9.71 -28.15 -8.11
CA ALA A 45 -9.90 -27.10 -9.12
C ALA A 45 -11.27 -27.17 -9.82
N ALA A 46 -11.84 -28.36 -9.96
CA ALA A 46 -13.19 -28.56 -10.51
C ALA A 46 -14.27 -27.89 -9.63
N GLU A 47 -14.15 -28.03 -8.31
CA GLU A 47 -15.10 -27.42 -7.36
C GLU A 47 -14.94 -25.89 -7.31
N ILE A 48 -13.73 -25.37 -7.52
CA ILE A 48 -13.52 -23.92 -7.65
C ILE A 48 -14.29 -23.38 -8.87
N GLY A 49 -14.21 -24.07 -10.02
CA GLY A 49 -14.97 -23.70 -11.23
C GLY A 49 -16.48 -23.72 -11.00
N GLN A 50 -17.00 -24.77 -10.40
CA GLN A 50 -18.43 -24.91 -10.08
C GLN A 50 -18.91 -23.84 -9.09
N ALA A 51 -18.15 -23.58 -8.02
CA ALA A 51 -18.50 -22.57 -7.03
C ALA A 51 -18.57 -21.15 -7.62
N LEU A 52 -17.76 -20.84 -8.63
CA LEU A 52 -17.77 -19.53 -9.30
C LEU A 52 -18.90 -19.37 -10.33
N THR A 53 -19.43 -20.47 -10.90
CA THR A 53 -20.40 -20.42 -12.01
C THR A 53 -21.82 -20.79 -11.59
N GLU A 54 -22.01 -21.69 -10.63
CA GLU A 54 -23.31 -22.31 -10.34
C GLU A 54 -23.96 -21.87 -9.02
N GLY A 55 -23.27 -20.99 -8.27
CA GLY A 55 -23.71 -20.59 -6.93
C GLY A 55 -23.47 -21.69 -5.89
N ALA A 56 -22.82 -21.30 -4.82
CA ALA A 56 -22.13 -22.24 -3.96
C ALA A 56 -23.04 -22.92 -2.93
N GLU A 57 -23.38 -24.15 -3.16
CA GLU A 57 -23.83 -25.08 -2.12
C GLU A 57 -22.65 -25.95 -1.69
N GLY A 58 -22.36 -25.98 -0.37
CA GLY A 58 -21.30 -26.79 0.21
C GLY A 58 -20.19 -26.01 0.94
N ILE A 59 -19.44 -26.75 1.75
CA ILE A 59 -18.39 -26.18 2.60
C ILE A 59 -17.26 -25.52 1.80
N HIS A 60 -16.80 -26.13 0.72
CA HIS A 60 -15.71 -25.62 -0.12
C HIS A 60 -16.10 -24.32 -0.81
N ALA A 61 -17.33 -24.23 -1.25
CA ALA A 61 -17.87 -23.04 -1.88
C ALA A 61 -18.02 -21.89 -0.87
N GLN A 62 -18.47 -22.15 0.35
CA GLN A 62 -18.50 -21.15 1.43
C GLN A 62 -17.10 -20.64 1.79
N ILE A 63 -16.11 -21.55 1.89
CA ILE A 63 -14.71 -21.17 2.12
C ILE A 63 -14.20 -20.27 0.98
N LEU A 64 -14.51 -20.65 -0.27
CA LEU A 64 -14.08 -19.89 -1.44
C LEU A 64 -14.68 -18.47 -1.46
N MET A 65 -16.01 -18.37 -1.35
CA MET A 65 -16.76 -17.13 -1.54
C MET A 65 -16.71 -16.19 -0.32
N ASN A 66 -16.65 -16.72 0.90
CA ASN A 66 -16.73 -15.92 2.11
C ASN A 66 -15.38 -15.68 2.80
N ILE A 67 -14.34 -16.50 2.47
CA ILE A 67 -13.04 -16.39 3.10
C ILE A 67 -11.96 -16.06 2.07
N ARG A 68 -11.76 -16.90 1.04
CA ARG A 68 -10.62 -16.74 0.12
C ARG A 68 -10.79 -15.59 -0.85
N LEU A 69 -11.95 -15.48 -1.48
CA LEU A 69 -12.20 -14.45 -2.48
C LEU A 69 -12.11 -13.04 -1.89
N PRO A 70 -12.84 -12.69 -0.81
CA PRO A 70 -12.71 -11.35 -0.22
C PRO A 70 -11.30 -11.07 0.32
N ARG A 71 -10.63 -12.04 0.96
CA ARG A 71 -9.24 -11.91 1.41
C ARG A 71 -8.30 -11.59 0.25
N THR A 72 -8.45 -12.30 -0.89
CA THR A 72 -7.62 -12.08 -2.09
C THR A 72 -7.88 -10.71 -2.70
N ILE A 73 -9.14 -10.28 -2.77
CA ILE A 73 -9.50 -8.94 -3.24
C ILE A 73 -8.88 -7.88 -2.33
N VAL A 74 -9.03 -7.99 -1.02
CA VAL A 74 -8.42 -7.06 -0.05
C VAL A 74 -6.91 -7.02 -0.21
N ALA A 75 -6.24 -8.17 -0.36
CA ALA A 75 -4.79 -8.25 -0.59
C ALA A 75 -4.37 -7.46 -1.84
N ALA A 76 -5.07 -7.66 -2.96
CA ALA A 76 -4.80 -6.95 -4.20
C ALA A 76 -5.01 -5.43 -4.05
N LEU A 77 -6.15 -5.00 -3.46
CA LEU A 77 -6.47 -3.59 -3.25
C LEU A 77 -5.47 -2.90 -2.32
N VAL A 78 -5.08 -3.55 -1.23
CA VAL A 78 -4.04 -3.05 -0.31
C VAL A 78 -2.70 -2.89 -1.03
N GLY A 79 -2.32 -3.87 -1.87
CA GLY A 79 -1.13 -3.78 -2.71
C GLY A 79 -1.16 -2.57 -3.66
N VAL A 80 -2.30 -2.32 -4.31
CA VAL A 80 -2.53 -1.12 -5.14
C VAL A 80 -2.36 0.16 -4.31
N HIS A 81 -3.02 0.23 -3.16
CA HIS A 81 -3.03 1.43 -2.32
C HIS A 81 -1.64 1.81 -1.81
N LEU A 82 -0.95 0.86 -1.19
CA LEU A 82 0.37 1.11 -0.61
C LEU A 82 1.40 1.44 -1.69
N SER A 83 1.37 0.74 -2.83
CA SER A 83 2.31 1.01 -3.93
C SER A 83 2.07 2.36 -4.59
N LEU A 84 0.81 2.77 -4.83
CA LEU A 84 0.50 4.09 -5.35
C LEU A 84 0.86 5.19 -4.37
N SER A 85 0.50 5.03 -3.09
CA SER A 85 0.88 5.97 -2.02
C SER A 85 2.39 6.14 -1.96
N GLY A 86 3.14 5.04 -1.94
CA GLY A 86 4.61 5.05 -1.95
C GLY A 86 5.18 5.76 -3.18
N ALA A 87 4.69 5.44 -4.39
CA ALA A 87 5.13 6.09 -5.62
C ALA A 87 4.94 7.61 -5.59
N ILE A 88 3.78 8.07 -5.10
CA ILE A 88 3.46 9.50 -4.97
C ILE A 88 4.38 10.16 -3.93
N LEU A 89 4.56 9.55 -2.76
CA LEU A 89 5.41 10.09 -1.71
C LEU A 89 6.87 10.16 -2.13
N GLN A 90 7.39 9.14 -2.83
CA GLN A 90 8.74 9.16 -3.41
C GLN A 90 8.95 10.34 -4.36
N ALA A 91 7.94 10.70 -5.17
CA ALA A 91 8.00 11.89 -6.03
C ALA A 91 8.02 13.20 -5.25
N ILE A 92 7.07 13.35 -4.30
CA ILE A 92 6.92 14.57 -3.51
C ILE A 92 8.17 14.84 -2.66
N MET A 93 8.70 13.78 -2.04
CA MET A 93 9.88 13.84 -1.18
C MET A 93 11.19 13.88 -1.96
N LYS A 94 11.16 13.61 -3.27
CA LYS A 94 12.35 13.42 -4.11
C LYS A 94 13.32 12.42 -3.48
N ASN A 95 12.75 11.39 -2.86
CA ASN A 95 13.49 10.37 -2.13
C ASN A 95 12.90 8.99 -2.48
N PRO A 96 13.65 8.09 -3.12
CA PRO A 96 13.19 6.76 -3.46
C PRO A 96 12.90 5.86 -2.24
N LEU A 97 13.35 6.27 -1.06
CA LEU A 97 13.16 5.57 0.20
C LEU A 97 11.92 6.05 0.97
N ALA A 98 11.13 6.98 0.42
CA ALA A 98 9.91 7.44 1.06
C ALA A 98 8.83 6.34 1.04
N ASP A 99 8.21 6.12 2.19
CA ASP A 99 7.15 5.13 2.41
C ASP A 99 6.10 5.71 3.37
N PRO A 100 4.80 5.44 3.19
CA PRO A 100 3.74 5.93 4.09
C PRO A 100 3.95 5.54 5.56
N HIS A 101 4.55 4.39 5.81
CA HIS A 101 4.84 3.89 7.15
C HIS A 101 5.89 4.77 7.85
N ILE A 102 6.94 5.16 7.12
CA ILE A 102 8.04 5.99 7.67
C ILE A 102 7.57 7.43 7.95
N ILE A 103 6.60 7.93 7.17
CA ILE A 103 6.09 9.31 7.31
C ILE A 103 5.15 9.49 8.52
N GLY A 104 4.74 8.41 9.20
CA GLY A 104 3.96 8.48 10.44
C GLY A 104 2.44 8.33 10.29
N ILE A 105 1.92 8.19 9.08
CA ILE A 105 0.50 7.92 8.82
C ILE A 105 0.05 6.64 9.53
N SER A 106 0.88 5.59 9.43
CA SER A 106 0.62 4.30 10.06
C SER A 106 0.59 4.36 11.59
N SER A 107 1.40 5.23 12.22
CA SER A 107 1.39 5.38 13.68
C SER A 107 0.07 5.96 14.18
N GLY A 108 -0.56 6.88 13.41
CA GLY A 108 -1.88 7.40 13.72
C GLY A 108 -2.96 6.33 13.64
N ALA A 109 -2.94 5.52 12.58
CA ALA A 109 -3.80 4.35 12.47
C ALA A 109 -3.59 3.38 13.64
N GLY A 110 -2.31 3.14 13.98
CA GLY A 110 -1.90 2.27 15.09
C GLY A 110 -2.50 2.69 16.41
N LEU A 111 -2.28 3.93 16.80
CA LEU A 111 -2.79 4.44 18.07
C LEU A 111 -4.33 4.36 18.14
N ALA A 112 -5.03 4.84 17.12
CA ALA A 112 -6.49 4.88 17.15
C ALA A 112 -7.13 3.48 17.06
N GLY A 113 -6.59 2.59 16.22
CA GLY A 113 -7.08 1.21 16.11
C GLY A 113 -6.83 0.41 17.40
N ILE A 114 -5.62 0.48 17.95
CA ILE A 114 -5.25 -0.20 19.19
C ILE A 114 -6.04 0.37 20.38
N PHE A 115 -6.27 1.68 20.42
CA PHE A 115 -7.12 2.29 21.42
C PHE A 115 -8.51 1.66 21.45
N VAL A 116 -9.16 1.52 20.31
CA VAL A 116 -10.48 0.86 20.24
C VAL A 116 -10.39 -0.59 20.68
N MET A 117 -9.40 -1.34 20.20
CA MET A 117 -9.25 -2.76 20.51
C MET A 117 -9.04 -3.03 22.01
N LEU A 118 -8.27 -2.20 22.69
CA LEU A 118 -7.89 -2.43 24.08
C LEU A 118 -8.88 -1.80 25.06
N VAL A 119 -9.38 -0.59 24.76
CA VAL A 119 -10.25 0.17 25.68
C VAL A 119 -11.71 -0.23 25.53
N PHE A 120 -12.15 -0.61 24.32
CA PHE A 120 -13.54 -0.95 24.01
C PHE A 120 -13.68 -2.38 23.44
N PRO A 121 -13.39 -3.44 24.22
CA PRO A 121 -13.54 -4.82 23.75
C PRO A 121 -15.01 -5.08 23.35
N GLY A 122 -15.21 -5.87 22.29
CA GLY A 122 -16.53 -6.11 21.71
C GLY A 122 -16.98 -5.05 20.68
N HIS A 123 -16.14 -4.05 20.41
CA HIS A 123 -16.44 -3.00 19.43
C HIS A 123 -15.47 -3.06 18.22
N GLU A 124 -15.10 -4.27 17.78
CA GLU A 124 -14.12 -4.49 16.71
C GLU A 124 -14.54 -3.84 15.38
N ALA A 125 -15.84 -3.66 15.16
CA ALA A 125 -16.36 -2.96 13.97
C ALA A 125 -15.85 -1.50 13.86
N PHE A 126 -15.52 -0.87 14.98
CA PHE A 126 -15.02 0.51 15.03
C PHE A 126 -13.49 0.61 14.87
N VAL A 127 -12.75 -0.50 14.91
CA VAL A 127 -11.28 -0.51 14.77
C VAL A 127 -10.85 0.10 13.43
N THR A 128 -11.46 -0.36 12.34
CA THR A 128 -11.12 0.11 10.99
C THR A 128 -11.47 1.60 10.77
N PRO A 129 -12.68 2.09 11.09
CA PRO A 129 -12.97 3.52 11.01
C PRO A 129 -12.07 4.38 11.90
N ALA A 130 -11.79 3.94 13.13
CA ALA A 130 -10.91 4.67 14.04
C ALA A 130 -9.47 4.73 13.50
N ALA A 131 -8.93 3.62 13.03
CA ALA A 131 -7.61 3.55 12.42
C ALA A 131 -7.51 4.49 11.19
N PHE A 132 -8.54 4.51 10.34
CA PHE A 132 -8.60 5.44 9.20
C PHE A 132 -8.57 6.90 9.65
N LEU A 133 -9.40 7.27 10.61
CA LEU A 133 -9.44 8.63 11.16
C LEU A 133 -8.13 9.01 11.85
N GLY A 134 -7.53 8.09 12.61
CA GLY A 134 -6.24 8.28 13.24
C GLY A 134 -5.10 8.50 12.23
N ALA A 135 -5.09 7.72 11.13
CA ALA A 135 -4.15 7.91 10.04
C ALA A 135 -4.29 9.28 9.37
N MET A 136 -5.53 9.68 9.07
CA MET A 136 -5.81 10.98 8.47
C MET A 136 -5.46 12.13 9.40
N ALA A 137 -5.77 12.02 10.69
CA ALA A 137 -5.42 13.01 11.70
C ALA A 137 -3.88 13.16 11.82
N ALA A 138 -3.14 12.05 11.83
CA ALA A 138 -1.67 12.08 11.82
C ALA A 138 -1.13 12.75 10.55
N ALA A 139 -1.66 12.42 9.38
CA ALA A 139 -1.26 13.03 8.12
C ALA A 139 -1.49 14.56 8.14
N VAL A 140 -2.63 15.02 8.61
CA VAL A 140 -2.96 16.44 8.77
C VAL A 140 -2.01 17.11 9.77
N ALA A 141 -1.79 16.50 10.94
CA ALA A 141 -0.89 17.02 11.96
C ALA A 141 0.55 17.17 11.43
N ILE A 142 1.07 16.14 10.75
CA ILE A 142 2.40 16.17 10.15
C ILE A 142 2.50 17.28 9.10
N TYR A 143 1.47 17.42 8.27
CA TYR A 143 1.43 18.46 7.25
C TYR A 143 1.42 19.86 7.85
N LEU A 144 0.60 20.10 8.88
CA LEU A 144 0.52 21.38 9.59
C LEU A 144 1.83 21.73 10.29
N LEU A 145 2.47 20.76 10.97
CA LEU A 145 3.76 20.95 11.65
C LEU A 145 4.91 21.22 10.66
N ALA A 146 4.85 20.60 9.47
CA ALA A 146 5.85 20.80 8.42
C ALA A 146 5.69 22.12 7.67
N TRP A 147 4.51 22.78 7.80
CA TRP A 147 4.20 24.01 7.08
C TRP A 147 4.94 25.21 7.66
N LYS A 148 5.80 25.84 6.87
CA LYS A 148 6.44 27.13 7.18
C LYS A 148 6.86 27.81 5.86
N ASN A 149 6.05 28.77 5.39
CA ASN A 149 6.25 29.45 4.12
C ASN A 149 6.40 28.47 2.93
N GLY A 150 5.56 27.45 2.88
CA GLY A 150 5.63 26.34 1.94
C GLY A 150 6.19 25.05 2.55
N ILE A 151 6.00 23.95 1.84
CA ILE A 151 6.39 22.61 2.29
C ILE A 151 7.75 22.24 1.70
N ARG A 152 8.67 21.84 2.60
CA ARG A 152 9.95 21.23 2.24
C ARG A 152 9.94 19.75 2.61
N PRO A 153 10.41 18.84 1.74
CA PRO A 153 10.45 17.41 2.00
C PRO A 153 11.04 17.03 3.36
N ILE A 154 12.20 17.62 3.70
CA ILE A 154 12.87 17.34 4.96
C ILE A 154 12.02 17.66 6.20
N ARG A 155 11.17 18.70 6.15
CA ARG A 155 10.29 19.05 7.27
C ARG A 155 9.19 18.02 7.47
N ILE A 156 8.64 17.47 6.39
CA ILE A 156 7.64 16.40 6.51
C ILE A 156 8.27 15.18 7.15
N ILE A 157 9.49 14.80 6.76
CA ILE A 157 10.20 13.66 7.35
C ILE A 157 10.43 13.90 8.85
N LEU A 158 10.96 15.06 9.23
CA LEU A 158 11.22 15.37 10.66
C LEU A 158 9.93 15.44 11.48
N ALA A 159 8.88 16.07 10.96
CA ALA A 159 7.57 16.09 11.60
C ALA A 159 6.98 14.68 11.73
N GLY A 160 7.12 13.87 10.68
CA GLY A 160 6.69 12.47 10.66
C GLY A 160 7.40 11.64 11.75
N VAL A 161 8.72 11.75 11.87
CA VAL A 161 9.48 11.06 12.92
C VAL A 161 9.02 11.48 14.32
N ALA A 162 8.85 12.79 14.55
CA ALA A 162 8.40 13.29 15.85
C ALA A 162 6.98 12.85 16.22
N VAL A 163 6.05 12.95 15.28
CA VAL A 163 4.65 12.50 15.46
C VAL A 163 4.61 10.98 15.65
N SER A 164 5.37 10.21 14.87
CA SER A 164 5.44 8.75 15.03
C SER A 164 5.97 8.34 16.40
N ALA A 165 6.99 9.00 16.90
CA ALA A 165 7.53 8.73 18.23
C ALA A 165 6.51 9.03 19.33
N PHE A 166 5.80 10.17 19.23
CA PHE A 166 4.74 10.55 20.18
C PHE A 166 3.57 9.55 20.17
N LEU A 167 3.07 9.20 18.99
CA LEU A 167 1.97 8.25 18.84
C LEU A 167 2.39 6.83 19.25
N GLY A 168 3.64 6.44 18.96
CA GLY A 168 4.24 5.18 19.40
C GLY A 168 4.34 5.07 20.93
N ALA A 169 4.68 6.16 21.61
CA ALA A 169 4.64 6.20 23.07
C ALA A 169 3.21 5.97 23.60
N GLY A 170 2.20 6.55 22.95
CA GLY A 170 0.79 6.30 23.26
C GLY A 170 0.40 4.83 23.08
N ILE A 171 0.82 4.19 21.98
CA ILE A 171 0.61 2.76 21.76
C ILE A 171 1.25 1.93 22.90
N SER A 172 2.51 2.23 23.23
CA SER A 172 3.22 1.52 24.31
C SER A 172 2.54 1.67 25.66
N ALA A 173 2.05 2.87 25.98
CA ALA A 173 1.27 3.10 27.21
C ALA A 173 -0.02 2.27 27.26
N LEU A 174 -0.79 2.25 26.15
CA LEU A 174 -1.99 1.41 26.05
C LEU A 174 -1.70 -0.06 26.26
N MET A 175 -0.62 -0.59 25.65
CA MET A 175 -0.23 -1.99 25.80
C MET A 175 0.21 -2.35 27.22
N ILE A 176 0.79 -1.41 27.95
CA ILE A 176 1.15 -1.60 29.38
C ILE A 176 -0.12 -1.60 30.24
N PHE A 177 -1.00 -0.61 30.06
CA PHE A 177 -2.23 -0.51 30.88
C PHE A 177 -3.22 -1.65 30.66
N TYR A 178 -3.25 -2.24 29.47
CA TYR A 178 -4.17 -3.31 29.07
C TYR A 178 -3.41 -4.61 28.68
N SER A 179 -2.37 -4.95 29.47
CA SER A 179 -1.46 -6.06 29.17
C SER A 179 -2.14 -7.43 29.05
N ASP A 180 -3.31 -7.60 29.65
CA ASP A 180 -4.16 -8.79 29.56
C ASP A 180 -4.80 -9.01 28.17
N ARG A 181 -4.84 -7.99 27.31
CA ARG A 181 -5.54 -7.97 26.02
C ARG A 181 -4.66 -7.68 24.80
N VAL A 182 -3.34 -7.61 25.00
CA VAL A 182 -2.40 -7.14 23.96
C VAL A 182 -2.28 -8.07 22.75
N HIS A 183 -2.67 -9.33 22.85
CA HIS A 183 -2.43 -10.30 21.77
C HIS A 183 -3.03 -9.87 20.42
N GLY A 184 -4.30 -9.43 20.40
CA GLY A 184 -4.95 -8.93 19.20
C GLY A 184 -4.28 -7.67 18.64
N ALA A 185 -3.86 -6.75 19.53
CA ALA A 185 -3.15 -5.54 19.14
C ALA A 185 -1.78 -5.85 18.53
N LEU A 186 -1.03 -6.83 19.08
CA LEU A 186 0.24 -7.28 18.50
C LEU A 186 0.05 -7.86 17.11
N MET A 187 -0.95 -8.72 16.90
CA MET A 187 -1.26 -9.29 15.59
C MET A 187 -1.62 -8.19 14.57
N TRP A 188 -2.38 -7.19 15.02
CA TRP A 188 -2.75 -6.06 14.16
C TRP A 188 -1.56 -5.15 13.82
N MET A 189 -0.63 -4.95 14.78
CA MET A 189 0.61 -4.19 14.55
C MET A 189 1.54 -4.85 13.53
N VAL A 190 1.56 -6.17 13.47
CA VAL A 190 2.37 -6.88 12.46
C VAL A 190 1.82 -6.71 11.05
N GLY A 191 0.52 -6.46 10.92
CA GLY A 191 -0.17 -6.35 9.64
C GLY A 191 -0.49 -7.71 9.02
N GLY A 192 -1.77 -7.98 8.80
CA GLY A 192 -2.22 -9.26 8.29
C GLY A 192 -3.57 -9.21 7.59
N LEU A 193 -3.80 -10.23 6.79
CA LEU A 193 -5.01 -10.41 6.00
C LEU A 193 -5.95 -11.49 6.57
N SER A 194 -5.56 -12.12 7.67
CA SER A 194 -6.40 -13.11 8.34
C SER A 194 -7.73 -12.50 8.79
N ALA A 195 -8.81 -13.26 8.64
CA ALA A 195 -10.18 -12.85 8.97
C ALA A 195 -10.68 -11.60 8.20
N ARG A 196 -10.10 -11.26 7.04
CA ARG A 196 -10.65 -10.23 6.15
C ARG A 196 -11.75 -10.83 5.27
N SER A 197 -12.88 -10.12 5.18
CA SER A 197 -14.12 -10.57 4.55
C SER A 197 -14.75 -9.43 3.72
N TRP A 198 -15.97 -9.61 3.23
CA TRP A 198 -16.64 -8.63 2.36
C TRP A 198 -16.77 -7.22 2.95
N PRO A 199 -17.08 -7.00 4.24
CA PRO A 199 -17.09 -5.66 4.82
C PRO A 199 -15.80 -4.86 4.61
N GLN A 200 -14.64 -5.53 4.63
CA GLN A 200 -13.37 -4.85 4.35
C GLN A 200 -13.18 -4.54 2.86
N VAL A 201 -13.72 -5.40 1.97
CA VAL A 201 -13.76 -5.11 0.52
C VAL A 201 -14.61 -3.86 0.27
N ASP A 202 -15.83 -3.84 0.81
CA ASP A 202 -16.77 -2.72 0.63
C ASP A 202 -16.20 -1.41 1.15
N MET A 203 -15.44 -1.48 2.24
CA MET A 203 -14.80 -0.30 2.83
C MET A 203 -13.64 0.23 1.98
N ILE A 204 -12.73 -0.64 1.48
CA ILE A 204 -11.53 -0.19 0.77
C ILE A 204 -11.80 0.15 -0.70
N PHE A 205 -12.78 -0.49 -1.33
CA PHE A 205 -13.05 -0.40 -2.76
C PHE A 205 -13.35 1.03 -3.27
N PRO A 206 -14.19 1.84 -2.61
CA PRO A 206 -14.44 3.22 -3.03
C PRO A 206 -13.16 4.07 -3.03
N TYR A 207 -12.33 3.91 -2.01
CA TYR A 207 -11.04 4.62 -1.92
C TYR A 207 -10.06 4.16 -2.99
N THR A 208 -10.14 2.90 -3.43
CA THR A 208 -9.34 2.39 -4.56
C THR A 208 -9.69 3.13 -5.84
N ILE A 209 -10.98 3.24 -6.16
CA ILE A 209 -11.43 3.92 -7.39
C ILE A 209 -10.99 5.39 -7.35
N VAL A 210 -11.33 6.09 -6.27
CA VAL A 210 -11.00 7.52 -6.11
C VAL A 210 -9.48 7.73 -6.15
N GLY A 211 -8.73 6.96 -5.39
CA GLY A 211 -7.27 7.07 -5.30
C GLY A 211 -6.57 6.76 -6.63
N LEU A 212 -7.00 5.71 -7.32
CA LEU A 212 -6.45 5.32 -8.63
C LEU A 212 -6.72 6.40 -9.69
N VAL A 213 -7.97 6.87 -9.80
CA VAL A 213 -8.36 7.91 -10.76
C VAL A 213 -7.57 9.19 -10.50
N LEU A 214 -7.50 9.64 -9.24
CA LEU A 214 -6.75 10.83 -8.88
C LEU A 214 -5.25 10.67 -9.11
N ALA A 215 -4.65 9.54 -8.72
CA ALA A 215 -3.23 9.28 -8.94
C ALA A 215 -2.88 9.35 -10.45
N LEU A 216 -3.67 8.69 -11.29
CA LEU A 216 -3.47 8.70 -12.74
C LEU A 216 -3.68 10.09 -13.35
N ALA A 217 -4.70 10.83 -12.92
CA ALA A 217 -4.95 12.22 -13.36
C ALA A 217 -3.79 13.15 -13.03
N PHE A 218 -3.09 12.92 -11.91
CA PHE A 218 -1.94 13.70 -11.48
C PHE A 218 -0.60 13.21 -12.02
N SER A 219 -0.54 12.13 -12.80
CA SER A 219 0.69 11.52 -13.31
C SER A 219 1.59 12.51 -14.07
N ARG A 220 1.01 13.38 -14.91
CA ARG A 220 1.75 14.44 -15.61
C ARG A 220 2.32 15.49 -14.66
N LYS A 221 1.57 15.88 -13.63
CA LYS A 221 2.04 16.83 -12.61
C LYS A 221 3.18 16.25 -11.77
N LEU A 222 3.15 14.94 -11.49
CA LEU A 222 4.26 14.23 -10.85
C LEU A 222 5.53 14.30 -11.70
N ASN A 223 5.44 14.08 -13.01
CA ASN A 223 6.58 14.22 -13.91
C ASN A 223 7.17 15.64 -13.91
N ILE A 224 6.32 16.67 -13.88
CA ILE A 224 6.77 18.07 -13.82
C ILE A 224 7.45 18.37 -12.48
N LEU A 225 6.94 17.85 -11.35
CA LEU A 225 7.54 18.04 -10.03
C LEU A 225 8.95 17.45 -9.91
N LEU A 226 9.26 16.39 -10.64
CA LEU A 226 10.61 15.80 -10.68
C LEU A 226 11.66 16.72 -11.28
N LEU A 227 11.27 17.67 -12.17
CA LEU A 227 12.18 18.61 -12.79
C LEU A 227 12.72 19.67 -11.81
N GLY A 228 12.14 19.75 -10.62
CA GLY A 228 12.48 20.77 -9.62
C GLY A 228 11.42 21.85 -9.50
N ASP A 229 11.41 22.52 -8.34
CA ASP A 229 10.35 23.49 -8.01
C ASP A 229 10.37 24.73 -8.86
N GLU A 230 11.56 25.22 -9.22
CA GLU A 230 11.74 26.41 -10.07
C GLU A 230 11.23 26.13 -11.49
N ILE A 231 11.67 25.00 -12.07
CA ILE A 231 11.21 24.60 -13.42
C ILE A 231 9.71 24.29 -13.40
N ALA A 232 9.21 23.63 -12.36
CA ALA A 232 7.79 23.35 -12.25
C ALA A 232 6.94 24.63 -12.20
N ARG A 233 7.39 25.66 -11.47
CA ARG A 233 6.73 26.97 -11.44
C ARG A 233 6.80 27.69 -12.77
N SER A 234 7.94 27.66 -13.47
CA SER A 234 8.09 28.29 -14.81
C SER A 234 7.17 27.62 -15.84
N LEU A 235 6.86 26.34 -15.68
CA LEU A 235 5.88 25.60 -16.48
C LEU A 235 4.42 25.82 -16.02
N GLY A 236 4.17 26.78 -15.12
CA GLY A 236 2.83 27.15 -14.66
C GLY A 236 2.23 26.24 -13.58
N LEU A 237 3.01 25.32 -13.00
CA LEU A 237 2.52 24.44 -11.95
C LEU A 237 2.44 25.17 -10.60
N ARG A 238 1.29 25.15 -9.94
CA ARG A 238 1.15 25.59 -8.54
C ARG A 238 1.71 24.52 -7.61
N VAL A 239 3.04 24.54 -7.41
CA VAL A 239 3.80 23.48 -6.73
C VAL A 239 3.22 23.13 -5.36
N GLU A 240 2.92 24.14 -4.51
CA GLU A 240 2.42 23.93 -3.15
C GLU A 240 1.04 23.24 -3.14
N VAL A 241 0.11 23.71 -3.97
CA VAL A 241 -1.22 23.12 -4.10
C VAL A 241 -1.13 21.69 -4.64
N THR A 242 -0.26 21.49 -5.63
CA THR A 242 -0.07 20.16 -6.23
C THR A 242 0.51 19.19 -5.22
N ARG A 243 1.49 19.59 -4.40
CA ARG A 243 2.02 18.78 -3.31
C ARG A 243 0.97 18.46 -2.25
N LEU A 244 0.18 19.45 -1.83
CA LEU A 244 -0.91 19.24 -0.87
C LEU A 244 -1.88 18.17 -1.37
N LEU A 245 -2.37 18.31 -2.59
CA LEU A 245 -3.32 17.36 -3.17
C LEU A 245 -2.71 15.96 -3.33
N LEU A 246 -1.48 15.86 -3.80
CA LEU A 246 -0.78 14.58 -3.93
C LEU A 246 -0.52 13.93 -2.56
N THR A 247 -0.16 14.72 -1.54
CA THR A 247 -0.01 14.21 -0.18
C THR A 247 -1.34 13.72 0.37
N ALA A 248 -2.44 14.43 0.11
CA ALA A 248 -3.78 13.99 0.53
C ALA A 248 -4.19 12.68 -0.16
N ILE A 249 -3.90 12.54 -1.47
CA ILE A 249 -4.16 11.29 -2.21
C ILE A 249 -3.34 10.13 -1.61
N ALA A 250 -2.05 10.35 -1.37
CA ALA A 250 -1.17 9.34 -0.79
C ALA A 250 -1.61 8.96 0.63
N ALA A 251 -2.00 9.93 1.45
CA ALA A 251 -2.51 9.70 2.80
C ALA A 251 -3.84 8.94 2.79
N LEU A 252 -4.76 9.27 1.89
CA LEU A 252 -6.03 8.58 1.71
C LEU A 252 -5.83 7.10 1.38
N LEU A 253 -4.96 6.81 0.41
CA LEU A 253 -4.61 5.47 -0.02
C LEU A 253 -3.94 4.68 1.13
N ALA A 254 -2.95 5.27 1.80
CA ALA A 254 -2.27 4.61 2.91
C ALA A 254 -3.20 4.37 4.10
N ALA A 255 -4.00 5.38 4.49
CA ALA A 255 -4.92 5.29 5.61
C ALA A 255 -5.97 4.19 5.41
N SER A 256 -6.56 4.11 4.21
CA SER A 256 -7.54 3.07 3.88
C SER A 256 -6.94 1.67 3.86
N ALA A 257 -5.70 1.51 3.38
CA ALA A 257 -5.01 0.22 3.43
C ALA A 257 -4.69 -0.20 4.86
N VAL A 258 -4.02 0.68 5.64
CA VAL A 258 -3.62 0.38 7.03
C VAL A 258 -4.82 0.14 7.93
N ALA A 259 -5.92 0.88 7.75
CA ALA A 259 -7.15 0.68 8.49
C ALA A 259 -7.72 -0.74 8.33
N VAL A 260 -7.57 -1.33 7.15
CA VAL A 260 -8.07 -2.68 6.85
C VAL A 260 -7.12 -3.78 7.29
N VAL A 261 -5.81 -3.64 7.06
CA VAL A 261 -4.85 -4.75 7.26
C VAL A 261 -3.88 -4.55 8.42
N GLY A 262 -3.94 -3.41 9.12
CA GLY A 262 -2.95 -3.06 10.14
C GLY A 262 -1.65 -2.49 9.54
N LEU A 263 -0.57 -2.53 10.29
CA LEU A 263 0.68 -1.83 9.95
C LEU A 263 1.52 -2.64 8.95
N LEU A 264 1.12 -2.67 7.68
CA LEU A 264 1.85 -3.34 6.62
C LEU A 264 2.88 -2.41 5.99
N GLY A 265 4.15 -2.62 6.30
CA GLY A 265 5.27 -1.83 5.78
C GLY A 265 5.90 -2.38 4.50
N PHE A 266 6.87 -1.62 3.96
CA PHE A 266 7.75 -1.96 2.82
C PHE A 266 7.09 -2.09 1.44
N VAL A 267 5.79 -2.31 1.32
CA VAL A 267 5.11 -2.41 0.01
C VAL A 267 5.28 -1.10 -0.77
N GLY A 268 5.01 0.03 -0.11
CA GLY A 268 5.14 1.36 -0.72
C GLY A 268 6.58 1.76 -1.05
N LEU A 269 7.56 1.10 -0.45
CA LEU A 269 8.98 1.31 -0.73
C LEU A 269 9.46 0.43 -1.89
N ILE A 270 9.26 -0.87 -1.78
CA ILE A 270 9.82 -1.86 -2.70
C ILE A 270 9.16 -1.79 -4.07
N VAL A 271 7.83 -1.82 -4.10
CA VAL A 271 7.07 -2.00 -5.33
C VAL A 271 7.29 -0.86 -6.34
N PRO A 272 7.16 0.43 -5.97
CA PRO A 272 7.39 1.52 -6.92
C PRO A 272 8.84 1.59 -7.38
N HIS A 273 9.78 1.23 -6.51
CA HIS A 273 11.19 1.21 -6.87
C HIS A 273 11.48 0.09 -7.90
N ALA A 274 11.01 -1.13 -7.64
CA ALA A 274 11.15 -2.25 -8.57
C ALA A 274 10.47 -1.95 -9.92
N ALA A 275 9.26 -1.38 -9.90
CA ALA A 275 8.58 -0.94 -11.11
C ALA A 275 9.40 0.10 -11.88
N ARG A 276 9.99 1.10 -11.19
CA ARG A 276 10.81 2.16 -11.80
C ARG A 276 12.04 1.62 -12.51
N LEU A 277 12.69 0.61 -11.98
CA LEU A 277 13.85 -0.04 -12.63
C LEU A 277 13.50 -0.63 -14.00
N LEU A 278 12.25 -1.04 -14.20
CA LEU A 278 11.80 -1.71 -15.41
C LEU A 278 11.10 -0.75 -16.39
N VAL A 279 10.15 0.09 -15.93
CA VAL A 279 9.38 0.99 -16.80
C VAL A 279 9.97 2.41 -16.88
N GLY A 280 10.96 2.74 -16.03
CA GLY A 280 11.54 4.09 -15.91
C GLY A 280 10.72 5.02 -15.03
N SER A 281 11.12 6.31 -15.00
CA SER A 281 10.58 7.30 -14.06
C SER A 281 9.37 8.09 -14.58
N ASP A 282 8.79 7.72 -15.73
CA ASP A 282 7.58 8.38 -16.25
C ASP A 282 6.34 7.87 -15.49
N TYR A 283 5.74 8.73 -14.68
CA TYR A 283 4.60 8.40 -13.82
C TYR A 283 3.35 7.95 -14.57
N ARG A 284 3.23 8.21 -15.87
CA ARG A 284 2.14 7.70 -16.70
C ARG A 284 2.19 6.17 -16.84
N PHE A 285 3.39 5.59 -16.77
CA PHE A 285 3.63 4.15 -16.79
C PHE A 285 3.96 3.60 -15.39
N LEU A 286 4.67 4.37 -14.59
CA LEU A 286 5.10 3.97 -13.26
C LEU A 286 3.92 3.71 -12.30
N LEU A 287 2.88 4.57 -12.32
CA LEU A 287 1.72 4.39 -11.45
C LEU A 287 0.93 3.11 -11.78
N PRO A 288 0.49 2.86 -13.03
CA PRO A 288 -0.20 1.61 -13.34
C PRO A 288 0.69 0.38 -13.14
N ALA A 289 1.98 0.46 -13.47
CA ALA A 289 2.93 -0.61 -13.20
C ALA A 289 3.06 -0.91 -11.70
N SER A 290 3.17 0.14 -10.86
CA SER A 290 3.24 -0.01 -9.41
C SER A 290 1.95 -0.59 -8.82
N ALA A 291 0.79 -0.16 -9.30
CA ALA A 291 -0.49 -0.69 -8.85
C ALA A 291 -0.62 -2.19 -9.13
N LEU A 292 -0.33 -2.62 -10.35
CA LEU A 292 -0.40 -4.02 -10.77
C LEU A 292 0.65 -4.89 -10.06
N LEU A 293 1.89 -4.41 -9.99
CA LEU A 293 2.93 -5.12 -9.27
C LEU A 293 2.63 -5.20 -7.76
N GLY A 294 2.06 -4.14 -7.16
CA GLY A 294 1.62 -4.13 -5.77
C GLY A 294 0.54 -5.15 -5.49
N ALA A 295 -0.48 -5.21 -6.34
CA ALA A 295 -1.51 -6.25 -6.27
C ALA A 295 -0.88 -7.65 -6.31
N ALA A 296 0.03 -7.91 -7.26
CA ALA A 296 0.72 -9.20 -7.39
C ALA A 296 1.55 -9.54 -6.14
N VAL A 297 2.37 -8.59 -5.68
CA VAL A 297 3.29 -8.82 -4.55
C VAL A 297 2.53 -9.14 -3.28
N VAL A 298 1.49 -8.36 -2.94
CA VAL A 298 0.75 -8.59 -1.69
C VAL A 298 -0.08 -9.88 -1.75
N THR A 299 -0.74 -10.19 -2.89
CA THR A 299 -1.50 -11.44 -3.04
C THR A 299 -0.60 -12.69 -2.99
N LEU A 300 0.55 -12.66 -3.66
CA LEU A 300 1.52 -13.76 -3.63
C LEU A 300 2.15 -13.91 -2.25
N SER A 301 2.52 -12.80 -1.61
CA SER A 301 3.09 -12.80 -0.26
C SER A 301 2.12 -13.33 0.78
N ASP A 302 0.84 -12.93 0.73
CA ASP A 302 -0.19 -13.48 1.62
C ASP A 302 -0.42 -14.98 1.37
N THR A 303 -0.45 -15.39 0.10
CA THR A 303 -0.60 -16.80 -0.27
C THR A 303 0.56 -17.63 0.27
N PHE A 304 1.79 -17.16 0.11
CA PHE A 304 2.97 -17.82 0.66
C PHE A 304 2.93 -17.87 2.19
N ALA A 305 2.65 -16.73 2.85
CA ALA A 305 2.65 -16.62 4.30
C ALA A 305 1.64 -17.57 4.98
N ARG A 306 0.48 -17.81 4.36
CA ARG A 306 -0.55 -18.72 4.91
C ARG A 306 -0.37 -20.19 4.52
N THR A 307 0.50 -20.52 3.56
CA THR A 307 0.69 -21.91 3.10
C THR A 307 2.01 -22.50 3.51
N ALA A 308 3.07 -21.68 3.65
CA ALA A 308 4.43 -22.15 3.89
C ALA A 308 4.62 -22.86 5.25
N PHE A 309 3.82 -22.49 6.25
CA PHE A 309 3.92 -23.02 7.62
C PHE A 309 2.61 -23.64 8.10
N ALA A 310 1.75 -24.07 7.18
CA ALA A 310 0.47 -24.68 7.53
C ALA A 310 0.65 -25.81 8.59
N PRO A 311 -0.20 -25.90 9.61
CA PRO A 311 -1.46 -25.17 9.79
C PRO A 311 -1.35 -23.75 10.40
N VAL A 312 -0.15 -23.28 10.74
CA VAL A 312 0.06 -21.93 11.29
C VAL A 312 0.13 -20.92 10.16
N GLU A 313 -0.76 -19.91 10.18
CA GLU A 313 -0.70 -18.81 9.23
C GLU A 313 0.20 -17.70 9.75
N LEU A 314 1.24 -17.33 8.98
CA LEU A 314 2.05 -16.16 9.29
C LEU A 314 1.36 -14.90 8.77
N PRO A 315 1.33 -13.80 9.55
CA PRO A 315 0.94 -12.49 9.02
C PRO A 315 1.83 -12.06 7.85
N VAL A 316 1.22 -11.57 6.78
CA VAL A 316 1.94 -11.13 5.57
C VAL A 316 2.97 -10.03 5.86
N GLY A 317 2.75 -9.23 6.90
CA GLY A 317 3.67 -8.17 7.33
C GLY A 317 5.03 -8.70 7.75
N ILE A 318 5.12 -9.91 8.36
CA ILE A 318 6.40 -10.55 8.68
C ILE A 318 7.17 -10.83 7.39
N LEU A 319 6.52 -11.43 6.40
CA LEU A 319 7.16 -11.74 5.12
C LEU A 319 7.62 -10.48 4.41
N MET A 320 6.77 -9.43 4.40
CA MET A 320 7.13 -8.14 3.79
C MET A 320 8.30 -7.47 4.53
N ALA A 321 8.40 -7.59 5.84
CA ALA A 321 9.55 -7.08 6.60
C ALA A 321 10.84 -7.86 6.29
N VAL A 322 10.78 -9.19 6.23
CA VAL A 322 11.91 -10.06 5.89
C VAL A 322 12.44 -9.79 4.49
N LEU A 323 11.56 -9.55 3.52
CA LEU A 323 11.96 -9.20 2.15
C LEU A 323 12.38 -7.73 2.04
N GLY A 324 11.69 -6.85 2.76
CA GLY A 324 11.83 -5.41 2.64
C GLY A 324 13.10 -4.85 3.27
N ALA A 325 13.46 -5.31 4.45
CA ALA A 325 14.62 -4.78 5.15
C ALA A 325 15.95 -5.06 4.41
N PRO A 326 16.24 -6.26 3.90
CA PRO A 326 17.42 -6.50 3.08
C PRO A 326 17.41 -5.69 1.78
N PHE A 327 16.25 -5.58 1.13
CA PHE A 327 16.10 -4.77 -0.09
C PHE A 327 16.36 -3.29 0.19
N PHE A 328 15.87 -2.76 1.30
CA PHE A 328 16.14 -1.38 1.73
C PHE A 328 17.63 -1.16 1.96
N LEU A 329 18.32 -2.07 2.67
CA LEU A 329 19.76 -1.98 2.91
C LEU A 329 20.57 -2.05 1.61
N PHE A 330 20.13 -2.89 0.67
CA PHE A 330 20.75 -2.96 -0.66
C PHE A 330 20.63 -1.63 -1.40
N LEU A 331 19.43 -1.02 -1.39
CA LEU A 331 19.20 0.28 -2.01
C LEU A 331 20.04 1.39 -1.36
N LEU A 332 20.05 1.44 -0.03
CA LEU A 332 20.83 2.43 0.72
C LEU A 332 22.31 2.38 0.35
N ARG A 333 22.86 1.17 0.20
CA ARG A 333 24.27 0.98 -0.19
C ARG A 333 24.56 1.39 -1.65
N ARG A 334 23.55 1.35 -2.51
CA ARG A 334 23.71 1.70 -3.94
C ARG A 334 23.54 3.19 -4.22
N GLU A 335 22.78 3.89 -3.39
CA GLU A 335 22.48 5.33 -3.54
C GLU A 335 23.49 6.21 -2.78
N LEU A 336 24.26 5.64 -1.86
CA LEU A 336 25.44 6.25 -1.18
C LEU A 336 26.73 5.87 -1.90
#